data_9f3c900fe75a47cd61b36ea37e9771ff
#
_entry.id   9f3c900fe75a47cd61b36ea37e9771ff
#
_cell.length_a   1.000
_cell.length_b   1.000
_cell.length_c   1.000
_cell.angle_alpha   90.00
_cell.angle_beta   90.00
_cell.angle_gamma   90.00
#
_symmetry.space_group_name_H-M   'P 1'
#
loop_
_entity.id
_entity.type
_entity.pdbx_description
1 polymer ?
#
loop_
_entity_poly.entity_id
_entity_poly.type
_entity_poly.pdbx_seq_one_letter_code
_entity_poly.pdbx_strand_id
1 'polypeptide(L)'
;MTNSIVLVTNEINPYRKSFYDGLYKYCESIGIKFTVLLMTKVEHGYNWDYEKVKSDYAILMKGKHFSFPISNYLNWEVLEDLKNLKPDIVIVAGSYFYYTNWMVIAQRYKLNYPVYFWSETHLQEARAYNSFLLKIREVIRRILYSKFDGFWFSGKLSRQLIERYARKDAKYHFVPNLIDHTTYLNTSASLRNQRAELRAKWNIPLDNEVLITPARLSWVKGIHTFLDLLNEAALRHKVTMLIPGTGDFKDEIELKIKETGLDVRLLGYQQQDSVIELYSLSDFFVLPSLSDPNPLTCIEALWCGLPLLVSTHVGNYPEVIQECQNGYVFDYANKTDAVEKIDKLLSSSAEWRKSAADCSLQLANKYYNPNNVIKRLVDDMVRENSRIEKSGHKCP
;
A
#
# COMPACT_ATOMS: atom_id res chain seq x y z
N MET A 1 -28.97 -14.71 2.47
CA MET A 1 -27.65 -15.13 1.94
C MET A 1 -27.08 -14.01 1.12
N THR A 2 -25.78 -13.71 1.25
CA THR A 2 -25.14 -12.66 0.46
C THR A 2 -25.07 -13.08 -1.00
N ASN A 3 -25.70 -12.31 -1.90
CA ASN A 3 -25.74 -12.58 -3.34
C ASN A 3 -25.06 -11.48 -4.16
N SER A 4 -24.86 -10.28 -3.58
CA SER A 4 -24.32 -9.12 -4.29
C SER A 4 -23.45 -8.24 -3.39
N ILE A 5 -22.22 -7.98 -3.85
CA ILE A 5 -21.25 -7.09 -3.22
C ILE A 5 -20.94 -5.95 -4.20
N VAL A 6 -21.07 -4.70 -3.76
CA VAL A 6 -20.74 -3.53 -4.57
C VAL A 6 -19.60 -2.75 -3.93
N LEU A 7 -18.57 -2.44 -4.70
CA LEU A 7 -17.47 -1.55 -4.33
C LEU A 7 -17.61 -0.23 -5.08
N VAL A 8 -17.68 0.88 -4.36
CA VAL A 8 -17.69 2.24 -4.91
C VAL A 8 -16.32 2.87 -4.70
N THR A 9 -15.63 3.21 -5.78
CA THR A 9 -14.27 3.76 -5.71
C THR A 9 -14.06 4.89 -6.71
N ASN A 10 -13.02 5.71 -6.53
CA ASN A 10 -12.70 6.77 -7.47
C ASN A 10 -12.36 6.20 -8.86
N GLU A 11 -11.42 5.26 -8.95
CA GLU A 11 -10.96 4.67 -10.21
C GLU A 11 -10.45 3.22 -10.02
N ILE A 12 -10.17 2.53 -11.13
CA ILE A 12 -9.31 1.35 -11.14
C ILE A 12 -7.94 1.77 -11.66
N ASN A 13 -6.94 1.79 -10.80
CA ASN A 13 -5.57 1.96 -11.24
C ASN A 13 -4.90 0.60 -11.56
N PRO A 14 -3.80 0.59 -12.34
CA PRO A 14 -3.15 -0.65 -12.74
C PRO A 14 -2.76 -1.56 -11.56
N TYR A 15 -2.38 -0.98 -10.42
CA TYR A 15 -1.96 -1.75 -9.24
C TYR A 15 -3.12 -2.48 -8.55
N ARG A 16 -4.33 -1.90 -8.57
CA ARG A 16 -5.52 -2.49 -7.94
C ARG A 16 -6.30 -3.43 -8.85
N LYS A 17 -6.03 -3.37 -10.16
CA LYS A 17 -6.75 -4.20 -11.12
C LYS A 17 -6.67 -5.68 -10.79
N SER A 18 -5.49 -6.21 -10.51
CA SER A 18 -5.29 -7.62 -10.17
C SER A 18 -6.06 -8.05 -8.91
N PHE A 19 -6.15 -7.16 -7.92
CA PHE A 19 -6.94 -7.40 -6.71
C PHE A 19 -8.45 -7.46 -7.03
N TYR A 20 -8.96 -6.52 -7.83
CA TYR A 20 -10.38 -6.51 -8.22
C TYR A 20 -10.72 -7.69 -9.12
N ASP A 21 -9.85 -8.06 -10.05
CA ASP A 21 -10.01 -9.27 -10.88
C ASP A 21 -10.07 -10.54 -10.02
N GLY A 22 -9.22 -10.61 -8.99
CA GLY A 22 -9.23 -11.71 -8.03
C GLY A 22 -10.51 -11.77 -7.21
N LEU A 23 -10.99 -10.62 -6.71
CA LEU A 23 -12.27 -10.52 -6.00
C LEU A 23 -13.44 -10.96 -6.90
N TYR A 24 -13.48 -10.48 -8.13
CA TYR A 24 -14.51 -10.84 -9.10
C TYR A 24 -14.55 -12.36 -9.33
N LYS A 25 -13.39 -12.95 -9.66
CA LYS A 25 -13.28 -14.40 -9.91
C LYS A 25 -13.68 -15.24 -8.69
N TYR A 26 -13.23 -14.83 -7.50
CA TYR A 26 -13.57 -15.57 -6.29
C TYR A 26 -15.05 -15.45 -5.94
N CYS A 27 -15.63 -14.26 -6.00
CA CYS A 27 -17.06 -14.05 -5.77
C CYS A 27 -17.91 -14.87 -6.77
N GLU A 28 -17.57 -14.83 -8.06
CA GLU A 28 -18.25 -15.60 -9.10
C GLU A 28 -18.19 -17.11 -8.83
N SER A 29 -17.04 -17.62 -8.37
CA SER A 29 -16.85 -19.05 -8.06
C SER A 29 -17.75 -19.57 -6.93
N ILE A 30 -18.24 -18.68 -6.07
CA ILE A 30 -19.15 -18.99 -4.96
C ILE A 30 -20.57 -18.44 -5.16
N GLY A 31 -20.90 -18.00 -6.39
CA GLY A 31 -22.23 -17.53 -6.77
C GLY A 31 -22.59 -16.12 -6.28
N ILE A 32 -21.60 -15.29 -5.95
CA ILE A 32 -21.80 -13.90 -5.53
C ILE A 32 -21.50 -12.95 -6.68
N LYS A 33 -22.42 -12.03 -6.97
CA LYS A 33 -22.21 -10.97 -7.95
C LYS A 33 -21.32 -9.87 -7.33
N PHE A 34 -20.15 -9.62 -7.91
CA PHE A 34 -19.27 -8.51 -7.55
C PHE A 34 -19.33 -7.41 -8.61
N THR A 35 -19.56 -6.16 -8.20
CA THR A 35 -19.64 -5.01 -9.11
C THR A 35 -18.82 -3.84 -8.54
N VAL A 36 -18.09 -3.15 -9.40
CA VAL A 36 -17.33 -1.94 -9.05
C VAL A 36 -17.99 -0.73 -9.71
N LEU A 37 -18.38 0.25 -8.91
CA LEU A 37 -18.90 1.55 -9.37
C LEU A 37 -17.76 2.58 -9.35
N LEU A 38 -17.42 3.13 -10.53
CA LEU A 38 -16.30 4.05 -10.70
C LEU A 38 -16.80 5.50 -10.74
N MET A 39 -16.16 6.37 -9.95
CA MET A 39 -16.46 7.80 -9.93
C MET A 39 -15.84 8.53 -11.12
N THR A 40 -14.68 8.06 -11.61
CA THR A 40 -13.99 8.61 -12.78
C THR A 40 -13.24 7.51 -13.54
N LYS A 41 -12.84 7.80 -14.77
CA LYS A 41 -11.96 6.91 -15.56
C LYS A 41 -10.54 6.91 -15.01
N VAL A 42 -10.00 8.11 -14.78
CA VAL A 42 -8.63 8.36 -14.28
C VAL A 42 -8.70 9.54 -13.32
N GLU A 43 -8.05 9.41 -12.16
CA GLU A 43 -7.99 10.48 -11.18
C GLU A 43 -7.10 11.63 -11.67
N HIS A 44 -7.49 12.86 -11.35
CA HIS A 44 -6.77 14.06 -11.76
C HIS A 44 -5.30 14.03 -11.27
N GLY A 45 -4.36 14.26 -12.19
CA GLY A 45 -2.93 14.22 -11.91
C GLY A 45 -2.26 12.88 -12.23
N TYR A 46 -3.03 11.88 -12.67
CA TYR A 46 -2.51 10.61 -13.17
C TYR A 46 -2.78 10.45 -14.68
N ASN A 47 -2.00 9.60 -15.34
CA ASN A 47 -2.05 9.44 -16.79
C ASN A 47 -1.89 7.97 -17.20
N TRP A 48 -2.75 7.08 -16.66
CA TRP A 48 -2.81 5.70 -17.15
C TRP A 48 -3.90 5.53 -18.20
N ASP A 49 -3.71 4.52 -19.03
CA ASP A 49 -4.66 4.15 -20.07
C ASP A 49 -5.84 3.38 -19.45
N TYR A 50 -7.01 4.03 -19.39
CA TYR A 50 -8.23 3.44 -18.84
C TYR A 50 -8.66 2.16 -19.60
N GLU A 51 -8.45 2.09 -20.91
CA GLU A 51 -8.87 0.92 -21.70
C GLU A 51 -8.09 -0.37 -21.30
N LYS A 52 -6.88 -0.22 -20.77
CA LYS A 52 -6.08 -1.34 -20.23
C LYS A 52 -6.57 -1.86 -18.88
N VAL A 53 -7.29 -1.05 -18.12
CA VAL A 53 -7.80 -1.41 -16.78
C VAL A 53 -9.31 -1.63 -16.76
N LYS A 54 -10.01 -1.32 -17.82
CA LYS A 54 -11.45 -1.56 -17.98
C LYS A 54 -11.80 -3.03 -17.77
N SER A 55 -12.93 -3.31 -17.12
CA SER A 55 -13.37 -4.66 -16.74
C SER A 55 -14.89 -4.76 -16.82
N ASP A 56 -15.41 -5.94 -17.14
CA ASP A 56 -16.85 -6.18 -17.31
C ASP A 56 -17.64 -6.05 -15.99
N TYR A 57 -16.97 -6.20 -14.86
CA TYR A 57 -17.56 -5.99 -13.54
C TYR A 57 -17.58 -4.50 -13.12
N ALA A 58 -17.06 -3.60 -13.93
CA ALA A 58 -16.93 -2.18 -13.60
C ALA A 58 -17.93 -1.32 -14.38
N ILE A 59 -18.65 -0.45 -13.67
CA ILE A 59 -19.60 0.52 -14.22
C ILE A 59 -19.06 1.92 -13.95
N LEU A 60 -18.87 2.71 -14.99
CA LEU A 60 -18.51 4.11 -14.88
C LEU A 60 -19.75 4.96 -14.68
N MET A 61 -19.88 5.57 -13.51
CA MET A 61 -21.00 6.44 -13.18
C MET A 61 -20.85 7.84 -13.81
N LYS A 62 -21.94 8.44 -14.23
CA LYS A 62 -21.96 9.88 -14.57
C LYS A 62 -21.89 10.72 -13.30
N GLY A 63 -21.17 11.83 -13.40
CA GLY A 63 -20.98 12.72 -12.26
C GLY A 63 -20.15 13.95 -12.58
N LYS A 64 -19.84 14.72 -11.55
CA LYS A 64 -18.96 15.89 -11.62
C LYS A 64 -17.77 15.72 -10.67
N HIS A 65 -16.62 16.17 -11.13
CA HIS A 65 -15.42 16.31 -10.31
C HIS A 65 -15.23 17.78 -9.94
N PHE A 66 -14.90 18.04 -8.68
CA PHE A 66 -14.58 19.35 -8.14
C PHE A 66 -13.13 19.30 -7.62
N SER A 67 -12.26 20.20 -8.11
CA SER A 67 -10.85 20.23 -7.72
C SER A 67 -10.54 21.18 -6.58
N PHE A 68 -11.47 22.06 -6.19
CA PHE A 68 -11.28 23.08 -5.15
C PHE A 68 -12.50 23.13 -4.20
N PRO A 69 -12.32 23.35 -2.87
CA PRO A 69 -11.03 23.42 -2.13
C PRO A 69 -10.36 22.06 -1.89
N ILE A 70 -11.09 20.97 -2.07
CA ILE A 70 -10.61 19.59 -1.91
C ILE A 70 -11.16 18.79 -3.10
N SER A 71 -10.32 17.94 -3.71
CA SER A 71 -10.77 17.01 -4.76
C SER A 71 -11.96 16.19 -4.28
N ASN A 72 -13.09 16.28 -5.00
CA ASN A 72 -14.34 15.64 -4.62
C ASN A 72 -15.13 15.17 -5.84
N TYR A 73 -15.92 14.11 -5.66
CA TYR A 73 -16.75 13.51 -6.69
C TYR A 73 -18.21 13.51 -6.27
N LEU A 74 -19.09 13.89 -7.21
CA LEU A 74 -20.55 13.82 -7.08
C LEU A 74 -21.11 13.03 -8.26
N ASN A 75 -21.36 11.74 -8.06
CA ASN A 75 -21.91 10.83 -9.05
C ASN A 75 -23.36 10.50 -8.67
N TRP A 76 -24.31 11.22 -9.28
CA TRP A 76 -25.76 11.09 -8.94
C TRP A 76 -26.35 9.75 -9.38
N GLU A 77 -25.77 9.07 -10.38
CA GLU A 77 -26.21 7.74 -10.82
C GLU A 77 -26.02 6.67 -9.75
N VAL A 78 -25.15 6.88 -8.75
CA VAL A 78 -24.91 5.91 -7.67
C VAL A 78 -26.20 5.48 -6.98
N LEU A 79 -27.19 6.37 -6.84
CA LEU A 79 -28.48 6.07 -6.19
C LEU A 79 -29.33 5.11 -7.02
N GLU A 80 -29.32 5.27 -8.33
CA GLU A 80 -30.04 4.40 -9.27
C GLU A 80 -29.33 3.06 -9.44
N ASP A 81 -28.01 3.09 -9.59
CA ASP A 81 -27.18 1.88 -9.69
C ASP A 81 -27.35 0.98 -8.46
N LEU A 82 -27.27 1.53 -7.24
CA LEU A 82 -27.48 0.75 -6.03
C LEU A 82 -28.92 0.19 -5.91
N LYS A 83 -29.93 0.95 -6.37
CA LYS A 83 -31.31 0.47 -6.42
C LYS A 83 -31.50 -0.70 -7.39
N ASN A 84 -30.82 -0.65 -8.54
CA ASN A 84 -30.89 -1.69 -9.57
C ASN A 84 -30.07 -2.93 -9.17
N LEU A 85 -28.88 -2.72 -8.60
CA LEU A 85 -27.97 -3.80 -8.19
C LEU A 85 -28.44 -4.52 -6.93
N LYS A 86 -29.22 -3.87 -6.05
CA LYS A 86 -29.72 -4.41 -4.76
C LYS A 86 -28.61 -5.10 -3.96
N PRO A 87 -27.53 -4.37 -3.59
CA PRO A 87 -26.41 -4.99 -2.92
C PRO A 87 -26.75 -5.46 -1.51
N ASP A 88 -26.19 -6.59 -1.11
CA ASP A 88 -26.24 -7.05 0.29
C ASP A 88 -25.11 -6.42 1.12
N ILE A 89 -24.03 -6.00 0.47
CA ILE A 89 -22.88 -5.34 1.11
C ILE A 89 -22.39 -4.25 0.17
N VAL A 90 -22.11 -3.06 0.71
CA VAL A 90 -21.47 -1.97 -0.04
C VAL A 90 -20.17 -1.56 0.63
N ILE A 91 -19.12 -1.47 -0.16
CA ILE A 91 -17.82 -0.94 0.25
C ILE A 91 -17.61 0.41 -0.44
N VAL A 92 -17.18 1.42 0.28
CA VAL A 92 -16.76 2.71 -0.28
C VAL A 92 -15.26 2.91 -0.06
N ALA A 93 -14.56 3.39 -1.08
CA ALA A 93 -13.12 3.62 -1.05
C ALA A 93 -12.76 5.07 -1.42
N GLY A 94 -11.48 5.41 -1.32
CA GLY A 94 -10.96 6.74 -1.56
C GLY A 94 -11.13 7.67 -0.36
N SER A 95 -11.55 8.91 -0.59
CA SER A 95 -11.72 9.88 0.49
C SER A 95 -13.09 9.76 1.16
N TYR A 96 -13.10 9.76 2.49
CA TYR A 96 -14.36 9.85 3.24
C TYR A 96 -15.07 11.20 3.05
N PHE A 97 -14.46 12.18 2.38
CA PHE A 97 -15.08 13.45 2.01
C PHE A 97 -15.85 13.42 0.68
N TYR A 98 -15.75 12.35 -0.13
CA TYR A 98 -16.44 12.31 -1.42
C TYR A 98 -17.97 12.35 -1.24
N TYR A 99 -18.64 13.29 -1.93
CA TYR A 99 -20.08 13.41 -1.89
C TYR A 99 -20.79 12.12 -2.33
N THR A 100 -20.23 11.42 -3.30
CA THR A 100 -20.72 10.11 -3.74
C THR A 100 -20.75 9.11 -2.57
N ASN A 101 -19.72 9.05 -1.73
CA ASN A 101 -19.70 8.19 -0.55
C ASN A 101 -20.79 8.56 0.48
N TRP A 102 -21.11 9.85 0.62
CA TRP A 102 -22.20 10.31 1.47
C TRP A 102 -23.57 9.91 0.94
N MET A 103 -23.76 9.95 -0.39
CA MET A 103 -25.00 9.49 -1.02
C MET A 103 -25.19 7.99 -0.78
N VAL A 104 -24.14 7.17 -0.86
CA VAL A 104 -24.15 5.74 -0.52
C VAL A 104 -24.56 5.53 0.93
N ILE A 105 -23.96 6.25 1.89
CA ILE A 105 -24.29 6.16 3.31
C ILE A 105 -25.77 6.55 3.56
N ALA A 106 -26.27 7.60 2.91
CA ALA A 106 -27.66 8.02 3.07
C ALA A 106 -28.65 7.01 2.47
N GLN A 107 -28.29 6.38 1.36
CA GLN A 107 -29.15 5.41 0.65
C GLN A 107 -29.30 4.09 1.44
N ARG A 108 -28.34 3.71 2.30
CA ARG A 108 -28.38 2.47 3.07
C ARG A 108 -29.66 2.29 3.90
N TYR A 109 -30.20 3.39 4.44
CA TYR A 109 -31.44 3.34 5.23
C TYR A 109 -32.68 2.97 4.40
N LYS A 110 -32.64 3.20 3.08
CA LYS A 110 -33.75 2.84 2.18
C LYS A 110 -33.58 1.44 1.61
N LEU A 111 -32.35 1.00 1.35
CA LEU A 111 -32.06 -0.27 0.72
C LEU A 111 -31.57 -1.36 1.70
N ASN A 112 -31.33 -0.98 2.96
CA ASN A 112 -30.97 -1.89 4.07
C ASN A 112 -29.71 -2.74 3.81
N TYR A 113 -28.58 -2.10 3.49
CA TYR A 113 -27.28 -2.74 3.36
C TYR A 113 -26.25 -2.17 4.34
N PRO A 114 -25.29 -2.98 4.86
CA PRO A 114 -24.14 -2.49 5.61
C PRO A 114 -23.16 -1.78 4.67
N VAL A 115 -22.52 -0.71 5.19
CA VAL A 115 -21.52 0.07 4.47
C VAL A 115 -20.16 -0.06 5.14
N TYR A 116 -19.18 -0.55 4.40
CA TYR A 116 -17.79 -0.63 4.80
C TYR A 116 -16.97 0.50 4.18
N PHE A 117 -15.94 0.97 4.90
CA PHE A 117 -15.01 1.97 4.37
C PHE A 117 -13.60 1.40 4.23
N TRP A 118 -13.01 1.50 3.05
CA TRP A 118 -11.63 1.10 2.82
C TRP A 118 -10.69 2.26 3.11
N SER A 119 -9.87 2.14 4.17
CA SER A 119 -8.93 3.17 4.64
C SER A 119 -7.50 2.66 4.66
N GLU A 120 -6.60 3.42 4.04
CA GLU A 120 -5.14 3.18 4.06
C GLU A 120 -4.40 4.15 5.00
N THR A 121 -5.10 5.15 5.54
CA THR A 121 -4.51 6.19 6.41
C THR A 121 -4.07 5.62 7.74
N HIS A 122 -2.94 6.09 8.30
CA HIS A 122 -2.44 5.71 9.61
C HIS A 122 -2.03 6.91 10.47
N LEU A 123 -1.76 6.68 11.78
CA LEU A 123 -1.49 7.75 12.76
C LEU A 123 -0.18 8.49 12.54
N GLN A 124 0.83 7.81 12.02
CA GLN A 124 2.20 8.35 11.86
C GLN A 124 2.42 9.09 10.54
N GLU A 125 1.33 9.39 9.81
CA GLU A 125 1.40 10.14 8.57
C GLU A 125 1.83 11.57 8.86
N ALA A 126 3.06 11.92 8.47
CA ALA A 126 3.62 13.27 8.65
C ALA A 126 2.93 14.27 7.72
N ARG A 127 1.83 14.85 8.18
CA ARG A 127 1.18 15.99 7.51
C ARG A 127 1.28 17.22 8.39
N ALA A 128 1.92 18.24 7.89
CA ALA A 128 1.99 19.56 8.53
C ALA A 128 0.62 20.26 8.48
N TYR A 129 -0.26 19.97 9.44
CA TYR A 129 -1.49 20.70 9.63
C TYR A 129 -1.38 21.62 10.84
N ASN A 130 -1.99 22.80 10.74
CA ASN A 130 -2.22 23.67 11.90
C ASN A 130 -3.04 22.90 12.96
N SER A 131 -2.70 23.04 14.24
CA SER A 131 -3.32 22.34 15.36
C SER A 131 -4.85 22.51 15.44
N PHE A 132 -5.37 23.65 15.01
CA PHE A 132 -6.81 23.91 14.93
C PHE A 132 -7.49 23.09 13.83
N LEU A 133 -6.89 23.01 12.65
CA LEU A 133 -7.39 22.18 11.54
C LEU A 133 -7.35 20.70 11.88
N LEU A 134 -6.36 20.25 12.65
CA LEU A 134 -6.30 18.87 13.14
C LEU A 134 -7.48 18.53 14.04
N LYS A 135 -7.86 19.43 14.99
CA LYS A 135 -9.04 19.21 15.86
C LYS A 135 -10.34 19.11 15.06
N ILE A 136 -10.54 20.02 14.09
CA ILE A 136 -11.71 19.97 13.20
C ILE A 136 -11.74 18.63 12.43
N ARG A 137 -10.62 18.22 11.87
CA ARG A 137 -10.49 16.95 11.15
C ARG A 137 -10.81 15.74 12.04
N GLU A 138 -10.38 15.77 13.30
CA GLU A 138 -10.70 14.70 14.28
C GLU A 138 -12.19 14.59 14.56
N VAL A 139 -12.87 15.72 14.78
CA VAL A 139 -14.32 15.77 14.99
C VAL A 139 -15.06 15.23 13.78
N ILE A 140 -14.73 15.75 12.58
CA ILE A 140 -15.34 15.29 11.34
C ILE A 140 -15.10 13.78 11.16
N ARG A 141 -13.86 13.30 11.33
CA ARG A 141 -13.54 11.88 11.20
C ARG A 141 -14.35 11.03 12.17
N ARG A 142 -14.53 11.46 13.42
CA ARG A 142 -15.35 10.74 14.42
C ARG A 142 -16.80 10.62 13.98
N ILE A 143 -17.39 11.71 13.49
CA ILE A 143 -18.77 11.71 12.98
C ILE A 143 -18.89 10.77 11.78
N LEU A 144 -17.93 10.82 10.84
CA LEU A 144 -17.99 10.05 9.61
C LEU A 144 -17.76 8.57 9.84
N TYR A 145 -16.73 8.22 10.62
CA TYR A 145 -16.38 6.83 10.88
C TYR A 145 -17.46 6.13 11.70
N SER A 146 -18.21 6.86 12.53
CA SER A 146 -19.38 6.29 13.24
C SER A 146 -20.54 5.87 12.33
N LYS A 147 -20.52 6.27 11.04
CA LYS A 147 -21.57 5.90 10.07
C LYS A 147 -21.28 4.59 9.34
N PHE A 148 -20.07 4.05 9.45
CA PHE A 148 -19.71 2.79 8.81
C PHE A 148 -19.94 1.60 9.72
N ASP A 149 -20.41 0.48 9.17
CA ASP A 149 -20.63 -0.78 9.87
C ASP A 149 -19.35 -1.59 9.99
N GLY A 150 -18.39 -1.32 9.10
CA GLY A 150 -17.07 -1.93 9.14
C GLY A 150 -16.04 -1.21 8.31
N PHE A 151 -14.81 -1.73 8.36
CA PHE A 151 -13.66 -1.13 7.72
C PHE A 151 -12.78 -2.18 7.05
N TRP A 152 -12.32 -1.86 5.85
CA TRP A 152 -11.16 -2.48 5.25
C TRP A 152 -9.93 -1.66 5.63
N PHE A 153 -8.93 -2.30 6.23
CA PHE A 153 -7.72 -1.65 6.69
C PHE A 153 -6.47 -2.28 6.07
N SER A 154 -5.45 -1.46 5.80
CA SER A 154 -4.24 -1.90 5.09
C SER A 154 -3.17 -2.53 5.97
N GLY A 155 -3.21 -2.33 7.28
CA GLY A 155 -2.22 -2.83 8.25
C GLY A 155 -2.55 -2.40 9.68
N LYS A 156 -1.74 -2.86 10.65
CA LYS A 156 -1.95 -2.59 12.08
C LYS A 156 -2.07 -1.11 12.40
N LEU A 157 -1.21 -0.27 11.80
CA LEU A 157 -1.25 1.18 12.04
C LEU A 157 -2.52 1.84 11.50
N SER A 158 -3.00 1.39 10.35
CA SER A 158 -4.29 1.82 9.80
C SER A 158 -5.45 1.37 10.71
N ARG A 159 -5.44 0.13 11.17
CA ARG A 159 -6.43 -0.38 12.12
C ARG A 159 -6.47 0.43 13.42
N GLN A 160 -5.32 0.72 14.02
CA GLN A 160 -5.23 1.54 15.24
C GLN A 160 -5.85 2.93 15.07
N LEU A 161 -5.63 3.56 13.90
CA LEU A 161 -6.28 4.82 13.58
C LEU A 161 -7.80 4.68 13.49
N ILE A 162 -8.29 3.66 12.80
CA ILE A 162 -9.72 3.42 12.60
C ILE A 162 -10.41 3.17 13.95
N GLU A 163 -9.86 2.29 14.80
CA GLU A 163 -10.41 1.94 16.11
C GLU A 163 -10.58 3.15 17.04
N ARG A 164 -9.77 4.21 16.86
CA ARG A 164 -9.91 5.46 17.63
C ARG A 164 -11.21 6.22 17.33
N TYR A 165 -11.79 6.04 16.16
CA TYR A 165 -12.94 6.82 15.67
C TYR A 165 -14.16 5.98 15.31
N ALA A 166 -13.98 4.70 15.04
CA ALA A 166 -15.07 3.78 14.68
C ALA A 166 -16.00 3.45 15.86
N ARG A 167 -17.18 2.95 15.56
CA ARG A 167 -18.08 2.38 16.56
C ARG A 167 -17.45 1.13 17.19
N LYS A 168 -17.83 0.82 18.44
CA LYS A 168 -17.29 -0.35 19.17
C LYS A 168 -17.65 -1.69 18.53
N ASP A 169 -18.77 -1.75 17.82
CA ASP A 169 -19.31 -2.94 17.14
C ASP A 169 -18.91 -3.03 15.67
N ALA A 170 -18.08 -2.08 15.17
CA ALA A 170 -17.61 -2.08 13.79
C ALA A 170 -16.80 -3.36 13.47
N LYS A 171 -16.94 -3.85 12.24
CA LYS A 171 -16.20 -5.00 11.73
C LYS A 171 -14.90 -4.57 11.07
N TYR A 172 -13.89 -5.46 11.06
CA TYR A 172 -12.57 -5.12 10.58
C TYR A 172 -12.01 -6.22 9.68
N HIS A 173 -11.67 -5.87 8.43
CA HIS A 173 -11.07 -6.80 7.46
C HIS A 173 -9.72 -6.27 7.01
N PHE A 174 -8.70 -7.11 7.08
CA PHE A 174 -7.36 -6.80 6.60
C PHE A 174 -7.32 -6.92 5.08
N VAL A 175 -7.10 -5.79 4.41
CA VAL A 175 -7.05 -5.65 2.95
C VAL A 175 -5.81 -4.83 2.57
N PRO A 176 -4.63 -5.46 2.54
CA PRO A 176 -3.39 -4.80 2.13
C PRO A 176 -3.39 -4.53 0.63
N ASN A 177 -2.45 -3.71 0.17
CA ASN A 177 -2.11 -3.67 -1.23
C ASN A 177 -1.53 -5.02 -1.67
N LEU A 178 -1.89 -5.46 -2.87
CA LEU A 178 -1.44 -6.73 -3.44
C LEU A 178 -0.79 -6.47 -4.81
N ILE A 179 0.18 -7.31 -5.15
CA ILE A 179 0.91 -7.26 -6.43
C ILE A 179 0.78 -8.59 -7.16
N ASP A 180 1.20 -8.64 -8.41
CA ASP A 180 1.44 -9.92 -9.10
C ASP A 180 2.68 -10.60 -8.51
N HIS A 181 2.48 -11.26 -7.39
CA HIS A 181 3.54 -11.89 -6.61
C HIS A 181 4.26 -13.00 -7.37
N THR A 182 3.59 -13.69 -8.31
CA THR A 182 4.17 -14.79 -9.07
C THR A 182 5.29 -14.30 -9.97
N THR A 183 5.11 -13.15 -10.62
CA THR A 183 6.13 -12.52 -11.44
C THR A 183 7.34 -12.13 -10.60
N TYR A 184 7.15 -11.45 -9.47
CA TYR A 184 8.27 -11.05 -8.59
C TYR A 184 9.03 -12.26 -8.04
N LEU A 185 8.31 -13.25 -7.48
CA LEU A 185 8.90 -14.44 -6.88
C LEU A 185 9.70 -15.28 -7.88
N ASN A 186 9.08 -15.66 -9.01
CA ASN A 186 9.68 -16.58 -9.96
C ASN A 186 10.84 -15.93 -10.74
N THR A 187 10.66 -14.68 -11.18
CA THR A 187 11.69 -13.97 -11.92
C THR A 187 12.90 -13.66 -11.05
N SER A 188 12.68 -13.17 -9.81
CA SER A 188 13.81 -12.89 -8.90
C SER A 188 14.57 -14.15 -8.51
N ALA A 189 13.89 -15.27 -8.26
CA ALA A 189 14.54 -16.54 -7.95
C ALA A 189 15.43 -17.05 -9.10
N SER A 190 14.97 -16.90 -10.35
CA SER A 190 15.77 -17.23 -11.55
C SER A 190 16.99 -16.31 -11.71
N LEU A 191 16.79 -15.00 -11.57
CA LEU A 191 17.84 -13.99 -11.78
C LEU A 191 18.91 -13.98 -10.69
N ARG A 192 18.62 -14.42 -9.48
CA ARG A 192 19.62 -14.50 -8.39
C ARG A 192 20.81 -15.42 -8.71
N ASN A 193 20.58 -16.46 -9.50
CA ASN A 193 21.68 -17.33 -9.95
C ASN A 193 22.65 -16.62 -10.92
N GLN A 194 22.23 -15.50 -11.52
CA GLN A 194 23.00 -14.68 -12.47
C GLN A 194 23.47 -13.37 -11.81
N ARG A 195 23.49 -13.29 -10.49
CA ARG A 195 23.75 -12.04 -9.75
C ARG A 195 25.08 -11.38 -10.11
N ALA A 196 26.13 -12.14 -10.31
CA ALA A 196 27.45 -11.61 -10.68
C ALA A 196 27.40 -10.96 -12.07
N GLU A 197 26.71 -11.58 -13.03
CA GLU A 197 26.54 -11.05 -14.40
C GLU A 197 25.68 -9.79 -14.39
N LEU A 198 24.61 -9.77 -13.59
CA LEU A 198 23.75 -8.60 -13.41
C LEU A 198 24.51 -7.44 -12.79
N ARG A 199 25.34 -7.68 -11.77
CA ARG A 199 26.19 -6.65 -11.18
C ARG A 199 27.20 -6.10 -12.19
N ALA A 200 27.82 -6.96 -13.00
CA ALA A 200 28.72 -6.54 -14.07
C ALA A 200 27.99 -5.68 -15.11
N LYS A 201 26.79 -6.07 -15.55
CA LYS A 201 25.94 -5.29 -16.47
C LYS A 201 25.66 -3.87 -15.95
N TRP A 202 25.45 -3.73 -14.64
CA TRP A 202 25.19 -2.44 -14.00
C TRP A 202 26.47 -1.75 -13.49
N ASN A 203 27.68 -2.26 -13.81
CA ASN A 203 28.97 -1.76 -13.35
C ASN A 203 29.06 -1.64 -11.81
N ILE A 204 28.52 -2.62 -11.09
CA ILE A 204 28.55 -2.66 -9.63
C ILE A 204 29.67 -3.60 -9.19
N PRO A 205 30.62 -3.15 -8.33
CA PRO A 205 31.67 -4.00 -7.78
C PRO A 205 31.07 -5.18 -7.00
N LEU A 206 31.65 -6.38 -7.18
CA LEU A 206 31.11 -7.59 -6.54
C LEU A 206 31.23 -7.58 -5.02
N ASP A 207 32.20 -6.83 -4.50
CA ASP A 207 32.48 -6.67 -3.06
C ASP A 207 31.69 -5.53 -2.39
N ASN A 208 30.85 -4.81 -3.14
CA ASN A 208 29.98 -3.79 -2.58
C ASN A 208 28.68 -4.42 -2.04
N GLU A 209 28.25 -3.92 -0.88
CA GLU A 209 26.87 -4.12 -0.41
C GLU A 209 25.92 -3.27 -1.23
N VAL A 210 24.87 -3.88 -1.79
CA VAL A 210 23.95 -3.19 -2.69
C VAL A 210 22.62 -2.95 -2.00
N LEU A 211 22.28 -1.68 -1.80
CA LEU A 211 21.00 -1.21 -1.31
C LEU A 211 20.10 -0.82 -2.49
N ILE A 212 18.81 -1.14 -2.42
CA ILE A 212 17.83 -0.69 -3.42
C ILE A 212 16.68 0.07 -2.78
N THR A 213 16.31 1.21 -3.39
CA THR A 213 15.20 2.07 -2.97
C THR A 213 14.37 2.50 -4.18
N PRO A 214 13.48 1.67 -4.73
CA PRO A 214 12.58 2.08 -5.79
C PRO A 214 11.55 3.07 -5.25
N ALA A 215 11.63 4.32 -5.67
CA ALA A 215 10.76 5.36 -5.15
C ALA A 215 10.64 6.55 -6.11
N ARG A 216 9.50 7.24 -6.06
CA ARG A 216 9.41 8.58 -6.63
C ARG A 216 10.35 9.52 -5.86
N LEU A 217 11.17 10.29 -6.58
CA LEU A 217 12.08 11.26 -5.96
C LEU A 217 11.28 12.46 -5.46
N SER A 218 10.81 12.38 -4.22
CA SER A 218 10.03 13.41 -3.54
C SER A 218 10.48 13.55 -2.09
N TRP A 219 10.28 14.69 -1.49
CA TRP A 219 10.67 14.97 -0.11
C TRP A 219 10.18 13.91 0.88
N VAL A 220 8.93 13.45 0.73
CA VAL A 220 8.32 12.46 1.64
C VAL A 220 9.01 11.10 1.63
N LYS A 221 9.81 10.79 0.61
CA LYS A 221 10.58 9.54 0.54
C LYS A 221 11.84 9.55 1.38
N GLY A 222 12.25 10.69 1.92
CA GLY A 222 13.29 10.82 2.95
C GLY A 222 14.70 10.42 2.49
N ILE A 223 14.92 10.23 1.18
CA ILE A 223 16.21 9.75 0.64
C ILE A 223 17.34 10.69 1.04
N HIS A 224 17.14 12.00 0.88
CA HIS A 224 18.12 13.04 1.21
C HIS A 224 18.58 12.98 2.69
N THR A 225 17.64 12.77 3.61
CA THR A 225 17.93 12.64 5.05
C THR A 225 18.61 11.31 5.36
N PHE A 226 18.23 10.24 4.66
CA PHE A 226 18.81 8.92 4.85
C PHE A 226 20.26 8.86 4.42
N LEU A 227 20.67 9.61 3.38
CA LEU A 227 22.06 9.64 2.92
C LEU A 227 23.02 10.16 4.01
N ASP A 228 22.59 11.05 4.89
CA ASP A 228 23.40 11.47 6.05
C ASP A 228 23.62 10.33 7.06
N LEU A 229 22.58 9.53 7.33
CA LEU A 229 22.68 8.35 8.19
C LEU A 229 23.55 7.26 7.56
N LEU A 230 23.35 7.03 6.26
CA LEU A 230 24.12 6.03 5.52
C LEU A 230 25.62 6.43 5.44
N ASN A 231 25.93 7.69 5.24
CA ASN A 231 27.31 8.18 5.19
C ASN A 231 28.04 7.92 6.52
N GLU A 232 27.38 8.09 7.64
CA GLU A 232 27.92 7.82 8.96
C GLU A 232 28.10 6.31 9.21
N ALA A 233 27.13 5.48 8.84
CA ALA A 233 27.19 4.03 9.01
C ALA A 233 28.16 3.36 8.02
N ALA A 234 28.24 3.86 6.78
CA ALA A 234 29.03 3.25 5.70
C ALA A 234 30.54 3.50 5.77
N LEU A 235 31.06 4.18 6.79
CA LEU A 235 32.50 4.47 6.94
C LEU A 235 33.40 3.22 6.91
N ARG A 236 32.82 2.03 7.20
CA ARG A 236 33.53 0.75 7.22
C ARG A 236 33.07 -0.22 6.13
N HIS A 237 32.17 0.21 5.26
CA HIS A 237 31.51 -0.64 4.28
C HIS A 237 31.66 -0.06 2.88
N LYS A 238 31.76 -0.94 1.89
CA LYS A 238 31.67 -0.56 0.47
C LYS A 238 30.22 -0.70 0.06
N VAL A 239 29.55 0.42 -0.18
CA VAL A 239 28.10 0.45 -0.43
C VAL A 239 27.81 1.06 -1.80
N THR A 240 26.93 0.45 -2.55
CA THR A 240 26.26 1.05 -3.73
C THR A 240 24.78 1.13 -3.46
N MET A 241 24.17 2.31 -3.58
CA MET A 241 22.72 2.49 -3.43
C MET A 241 22.08 2.76 -4.78
N LEU A 242 21.11 1.94 -5.16
CA LEU A 242 20.36 2.04 -6.42
C LEU A 242 18.99 2.65 -6.18
N ILE A 243 18.65 3.71 -6.92
CA ILE A 243 17.40 4.44 -6.78
C ILE A 243 16.69 4.51 -8.12
N PRO A 244 15.94 3.46 -8.52
CA PRO A 244 15.05 3.54 -9.67
C PRO A 244 13.84 4.42 -9.35
N GLY A 245 13.63 5.46 -10.16
CA GLY A 245 12.53 6.41 -10.03
C GLY A 245 12.87 7.81 -10.49
N THR A 246 11.85 8.65 -10.62
CA THR A 246 11.95 10.07 -11.01
C THR A 246 11.12 10.93 -10.08
N GLY A 247 11.35 12.23 -10.07
CA GLY A 247 10.54 13.18 -9.29
C GLY A 247 11.21 14.54 -9.11
N ASP A 248 10.45 15.45 -8.52
CA ASP A 248 10.80 16.87 -8.44
C ASP A 248 11.91 17.17 -7.41
N PHE A 249 12.26 16.18 -6.58
CA PHE A 249 13.29 16.31 -5.54
C PHE A 249 14.65 15.70 -5.96
N LYS A 250 14.86 15.55 -7.28
CA LYS A 250 16.06 14.94 -7.84
C LYS A 250 17.31 15.78 -7.55
N ASP A 251 17.24 17.08 -7.78
CA ASP A 251 18.38 17.99 -7.67
C ASP A 251 18.92 18.06 -6.23
N GLU A 252 18.02 18.05 -5.24
CA GLU A 252 18.38 18.03 -3.82
C GLU A 252 19.07 16.71 -3.41
N ILE A 253 18.60 15.59 -4.00
CA ILE A 253 19.25 14.29 -3.78
C ILE A 253 20.64 14.27 -4.44
N GLU A 254 20.79 14.78 -5.66
CA GLU A 254 22.09 14.89 -6.36
C GLU A 254 23.08 15.77 -5.60
N LEU A 255 22.59 16.88 -5.00
CA LEU A 255 23.42 17.72 -4.13
C LEU A 255 23.92 16.90 -2.91
N LYS A 256 23.02 16.17 -2.27
CA LYS A 256 23.36 15.34 -1.09
C LYS A 256 24.35 14.21 -1.46
N ILE A 257 24.22 13.60 -2.63
CA ILE A 257 25.18 12.60 -3.13
C ILE A 257 26.58 13.21 -3.27
N LYS A 258 26.68 14.43 -3.81
CA LYS A 258 27.97 15.14 -3.96
C LYS A 258 28.57 15.49 -2.59
N GLU A 259 27.76 15.91 -1.62
CA GLU A 259 28.20 16.23 -0.26
C GLU A 259 28.74 15.01 0.49
N THR A 260 28.09 13.86 0.36
CA THR A 260 28.46 12.64 1.08
C THR A 260 29.56 11.83 0.36
N GLY A 261 29.69 11.94 -0.95
CA GLY A 261 30.60 11.13 -1.75
C GLY A 261 30.24 9.65 -1.84
N LEU A 262 29.05 9.25 -1.44
CA LEU A 262 28.55 7.87 -1.51
C LEU A 262 28.30 7.44 -2.96
N ASP A 263 28.52 6.16 -3.30
CA ASP A 263 28.09 5.57 -4.60
C ASP A 263 26.58 5.37 -4.61
N VAL A 264 25.85 6.44 -4.93
CA VAL A 264 24.39 6.44 -5.07
C VAL A 264 24.03 6.71 -6.53
N ARG A 265 23.21 5.86 -7.12
CA ARG A 265 22.87 5.89 -8.54
C ARG A 265 21.39 6.15 -8.75
N LEU A 266 21.06 7.32 -9.26
CA LEU A 266 19.72 7.69 -9.71
C LEU A 266 19.49 7.10 -11.11
N LEU A 267 18.69 6.04 -11.19
CA LEU A 267 18.53 5.25 -12.43
C LEU A 267 17.39 5.75 -13.33
N GLY A 268 16.66 6.79 -12.90
CA GLY A 268 15.47 7.24 -13.63
C GLY A 268 14.33 6.24 -13.56
N TYR A 269 13.32 6.45 -14.39
CA TYR A 269 12.19 5.53 -14.49
C TYR A 269 12.65 4.18 -15.04
N GLN A 270 12.25 3.10 -14.39
CA GLN A 270 12.54 1.72 -14.80
C GLN A 270 11.22 0.96 -14.99
N GLN A 271 11.16 0.12 -16.03
CA GLN A 271 10.07 -0.82 -16.24
C GLN A 271 10.11 -1.94 -15.20
N GLN A 272 8.98 -2.62 -14.97
CA GLN A 272 8.84 -3.66 -13.95
C GLN A 272 9.94 -4.73 -14.04
N ASP A 273 10.24 -5.23 -15.23
CA ASP A 273 11.27 -6.28 -15.42
C ASP A 273 12.66 -5.79 -14.98
N SER A 274 13.01 -4.55 -15.31
CA SER A 274 14.26 -3.93 -14.85
C SER A 274 14.29 -3.72 -13.34
N VAL A 275 13.14 -3.37 -12.73
CA VAL A 275 13.05 -3.24 -11.27
C VAL A 275 13.24 -4.59 -10.58
N ILE A 276 12.66 -5.67 -11.11
CA ILE A 276 12.86 -7.03 -10.58
C ILE A 276 14.33 -7.47 -10.73
N GLU A 277 14.98 -7.13 -11.84
CA GLU A 277 16.42 -7.36 -12.03
C GLU A 277 17.24 -6.64 -10.94
N LEU A 278 16.93 -5.38 -10.68
CA LEU A 278 17.58 -4.58 -9.64
C LEU A 278 17.35 -5.14 -8.24
N TYR A 279 16.14 -5.62 -7.91
CA TYR A 279 15.89 -6.33 -6.66
C TYR A 279 16.76 -7.61 -6.57
N SER A 280 16.89 -8.36 -7.67
CA SER A 280 17.57 -9.66 -7.70
C SER A 280 19.09 -9.54 -7.45
N LEU A 281 19.73 -8.45 -7.94
CA LEU A 281 21.15 -8.18 -7.75
C LEU A 281 21.48 -7.51 -6.40
N SER A 282 20.48 -6.97 -5.70
CA SER A 282 20.66 -6.23 -4.45
C SER A 282 20.77 -7.16 -3.23
N ASP A 283 21.40 -6.66 -2.16
CA ASP A 283 21.53 -7.33 -0.87
C ASP A 283 20.39 -6.98 0.06
N PHE A 284 19.98 -5.71 0.05
CA PHE A 284 19.03 -5.15 0.99
C PHE A 284 18.08 -4.17 0.32
N PHE A 285 16.84 -4.19 0.77
CA PHE A 285 15.86 -3.16 0.44
C PHE A 285 15.83 -2.09 1.52
N VAL A 286 15.80 -0.82 1.11
CA VAL A 286 15.69 0.32 2.04
C VAL A 286 14.53 1.22 1.63
N LEU A 287 13.66 1.56 2.59
CA LEU A 287 12.63 2.58 2.39
C LEU A 287 12.64 3.60 3.53
N PRO A 288 13.37 4.70 3.37
CA PRO A 288 13.59 5.69 4.40
C PRO A 288 12.49 6.78 4.41
N SER A 289 11.26 6.45 4.06
CA SER A 289 10.19 7.44 3.90
C SER A 289 9.90 8.22 5.17
N LEU A 290 9.66 9.52 5.04
CA LEU A 290 9.13 10.40 6.09
C LEU A 290 7.61 10.31 6.19
N SER A 291 6.94 9.81 5.14
CA SER A 291 5.51 9.52 5.13
C SER A 291 5.17 8.61 3.96
N ASP A 292 4.74 7.40 4.25
CA ASP A 292 4.29 6.44 3.23
C ASP A 292 3.24 5.50 3.82
N PRO A 293 1.96 5.64 3.50
CA PRO A 293 0.89 4.90 4.18
C PRO A 293 0.95 3.38 3.99
N ASN A 294 1.25 2.92 2.76
CA ASN A 294 1.21 1.49 2.44
C ASN A 294 2.00 1.21 1.16
N PRO A 295 3.35 1.31 1.20
CA PRO A 295 4.19 1.19 0.02
C PRO A 295 4.16 -0.23 -0.57
N LEU A 296 3.93 -0.30 -1.89
CA LEU A 296 4.01 -1.53 -2.66
C LEU A 296 5.45 -2.08 -2.70
N THR A 297 6.43 -1.19 -2.73
CA THR A 297 7.85 -1.56 -2.87
C THR A 297 8.36 -2.42 -1.71
N CYS A 298 7.81 -2.27 -0.49
CA CYS A 298 8.08 -3.19 0.61
C CYS A 298 7.58 -4.61 0.31
N ILE A 299 6.40 -4.71 -0.30
CA ILE A 299 5.76 -5.99 -0.64
C ILE A 299 6.54 -6.66 -1.79
N GLU A 300 6.97 -5.87 -2.77
CA GLU A 300 7.84 -6.32 -3.86
C GLU A 300 9.16 -6.89 -3.32
N ALA A 301 9.81 -6.15 -2.41
CA ALA A 301 11.05 -6.59 -1.77
C ALA A 301 10.88 -7.89 -0.97
N LEU A 302 9.77 -8.05 -0.24
CA LEU A 302 9.46 -9.30 0.46
C LEU A 302 9.33 -10.48 -0.51
N TRP A 303 8.60 -10.32 -1.60
CA TRP A 303 8.43 -11.38 -2.62
C TRP A 303 9.72 -11.66 -3.40
N CYS A 304 10.62 -10.68 -3.48
CA CYS A 304 11.98 -10.89 -3.94
C CYS A 304 12.90 -11.48 -2.86
N GLY A 305 12.42 -11.78 -1.64
CA GLY A 305 13.21 -12.36 -0.54
C GLY A 305 14.37 -11.47 -0.11
N LEU A 306 14.20 -10.15 -0.07
CA LEU A 306 15.21 -9.24 0.44
C LEU A 306 15.02 -9.01 1.95
N PRO A 307 16.11 -8.88 2.72
CA PRO A 307 16.06 -8.24 4.03
C PRO A 307 15.75 -6.75 3.88
N LEU A 308 15.00 -6.17 4.84
CA LEU A 308 14.49 -4.81 4.74
C LEU A 308 15.02 -3.88 5.84
N LEU A 309 15.23 -2.61 5.49
CA LEU A 309 15.42 -1.51 6.43
C LEU A 309 14.38 -0.43 6.11
N VAL A 310 13.50 -0.15 7.05
CA VAL A 310 12.43 0.84 6.83
C VAL A 310 12.31 1.82 8.00
N SER A 311 11.80 3.03 7.74
CA SER A 311 11.54 3.98 8.80
C SER A 311 10.24 3.67 9.55
N THR A 312 10.08 4.19 10.77
CA THR A 312 8.82 4.14 11.53
C THR A 312 7.64 4.82 10.84
N HIS A 313 7.89 5.64 9.81
CA HIS A 313 6.87 6.36 9.03
C HIS A 313 6.34 5.57 7.81
N VAL A 314 6.80 4.35 7.63
CA VAL A 314 6.31 3.40 6.61
C VAL A 314 5.13 2.63 7.20
N GLY A 315 3.91 2.87 6.69
CA GLY A 315 2.67 2.44 7.36
C GLY A 315 2.44 0.93 7.44
N ASN A 316 3.10 0.14 6.59
CA ASN A 316 3.04 -1.33 6.63
C ASN A 316 4.26 -1.97 7.31
N TYR A 317 5.13 -1.19 7.99
CA TYR A 317 6.30 -1.77 8.65
C TYR A 317 5.97 -2.92 9.63
N PRO A 318 4.85 -2.89 10.38
CA PRO A 318 4.57 -3.98 11.33
C PRO A 318 4.20 -5.32 10.68
N GLU A 319 3.86 -5.32 9.39
CA GLU A 319 3.57 -6.51 8.60
C GLU A 319 4.77 -6.99 7.79
N VAL A 320 5.66 -6.06 7.38
CA VAL A 320 6.79 -6.37 6.50
C VAL A 320 8.10 -6.62 7.24
N ILE A 321 8.20 -6.20 8.51
CA ILE A 321 9.38 -6.42 9.34
C ILE A 321 9.04 -7.30 10.54
N GLN A 322 9.82 -8.33 10.72
CA GLN A 322 10.02 -9.04 11.97
C GLN A 322 11.42 -8.70 12.46
N GLU A 323 11.48 -7.78 13.44
CA GLU A 323 12.72 -7.16 13.92
C GLU A 323 13.81 -8.19 14.19
N CYS A 324 15.03 -7.92 13.73
CA CYS A 324 16.21 -8.79 13.79
C CYS A 324 16.13 -10.11 12.99
N GLN A 325 14.97 -10.49 12.44
CA GLN A 325 14.82 -11.72 11.66
C GLN A 325 14.92 -11.50 10.17
N ASN A 326 14.18 -10.50 9.63
CA ASN A 326 14.28 -10.13 8.22
C ASN A 326 14.66 -8.67 7.99
N GLY A 327 15.04 -7.94 9.02
CA GLY A 327 15.45 -6.55 8.87
C GLY A 327 15.25 -5.72 10.13
N TYR A 328 15.24 -4.39 9.95
CA TYR A 328 15.19 -3.43 11.04
C TYR A 328 14.25 -2.28 10.71
N VAL A 329 13.64 -1.73 11.78
CA VAL A 329 12.86 -0.49 11.72
C VAL A 329 13.65 0.60 12.44
N PHE A 330 13.92 1.73 11.78
CA PHE A 330 14.63 2.85 12.37
C PHE A 330 13.74 4.09 12.53
N ASP A 331 14.07 4.92 13.52
CA ASP A 331 13.40 6.19 13.75
C ASP A 331 14.39 7.36 13.57
N TYR A 332 14.02 8.32 12.74
CA TYR A 332 14.81 9.55 12.55
C TYR A 332 15.00 10.36 13.84
N ALA A 333 14.09 10.25 14.81
CA ALA A 333 14.21 10.90 16.11
C ALA A 333 15.36 10.32 16.96
N ASN A 334 15.82 9.11 16.65
CA ASN A 334 16.96 8.45 17.34
C ASN A 334 18.07 8.13 16.33
N LYS A 335 18.86 9.15 16.01
CA LYS A 335 19.95 9.06 15.02
C LYS A 335 20.94 7.93 15.33
N THR A 336 21.35 7.80 16.59
CA THR A 336 22.33 6.77 17.01
C THR A 336 21.81 5.36 16.75
N ASP A 337 20.57 5.06 17.16
CA ASP A 337 19.92 3.76 16.89
C ASP A 337 19.77 3.51 15.38
N ALA A 338 19.42 4.56 14.61
CA ALA A 338 19.29 4.45 13.15
C ALA A 338 20.63 4.05 12.49
N VAL A 339 21.72 4.71 12.85
CA VAL A 339 23.07 4.41 12.33
C VAL A 339 23.50 3.00 12.73
N GLU A 340 23.28 2.59 14.00
CA GLU A 340 23.57 1.24 14.47
C GLU A 340 22.80 0.16 13.69
N LYS A 341 21.54 0.40 13.36
CA LYS A 341 20.70 -0.55 12.57
C LYS A 341 21.19 -0.67 11.14
N ILE A 342 21.63 0.43 10.53
CA ILE A 342 22.24 0.41 9.20
C ILE A 342 23.55 -0.41 9.26
N ASP A 343 24.42 -0.14 10.23
CA ASP A 343 25.69 -0.87 10.40
C ASP A 343 25.47 -2.37 10.65
N LYS A 344 24.50 -2.74 11.52
CA LYS A 344 24.11 -4.14 11.76
C LYS A 344 23.62 -4.83 10.49
N LEU A 345 22.85 -4.13 9.67
CA LEU A 345 22.38 -4.68 8.38
C LEU A 345 23.54 -4.93 7.44
N LEU A 346 24.42 -3.94 7.24
CA LEU A 346 25.58 -4.02 6.36
C LEU A 346 26.61 -5.06 6.83
N SER A 347 26.78 -5.23 8.15
CA SER A 347 27.68 -6.22 8.77
C SER A 347 27.08 -7.62 8.87
N SER A 348 25.87 -7.86 8.37
CA SER A 348 25.19 -9.15 8.55
C SER A 348 25.89 -10.30 7.83
N SER A 349 25.92 -11.48 8.47
CA SER A 349 26.51 -12.69 7.86
C SER A 349 25.68 -13.25 6.71
N ALA A 350 26.33 -14.06 5.88
CA ALA A 350 25.64 -14.74 4.77
C ALA A 350 24.50 -15.66 5.28
N GLU A 351 24.71 -16.32 6.43
CA GLU A 351 23.71 -17.19 7.07
C GLU A 351 22.51 -16.38 7.53
N TRP A 352 22.74 -15.20 8.15
CA TRP A 352 21.64 -14.32 8.55
C TRP A 352 20.87 -13.82 7.33
N ARG A 353 21.56 -13.38 6.26
CA ARG A 353 20.91 -12.90 5.01
C ARG A 353 20.03 -13.98 4.39
N LYS A 354 20.49 -15.23 4.39
CA LYS A 354 19.69 -16.36 3.89
C LYS A 354 18.43 -16.57 4.76
N SER A 355 18.60 -16.63 6.08
CA SER A 355 17.47 -16.76 7.01
C SER A 355 16.49 -15.59 6.90
N ALA A 356 17.01 -14.37 6.74
CA ALA A 356 16.21 -13.17 6.57
C ALA A 356 15.40 -13.17 5.25
N ALA A 357 15.99 -13.69 4.17
CA ALA A 357 15.29 -13.88 2.90
C ALA A 357 14.11 -14.87 3.04
N ASP A 358 14.34 -16.00 3.71
CA ASP A 358 13.29 -16.98 4.00
C ASP A 358 12.15 -16.37 4.86
N CYS A 359 12.52 -15.60 5.89
CA CYS A 359 11.56 -14.87 6.73
C CYS A 359 10.75 -13.85 5.91
N SER A 360 11.39 -13.10 5.01
CA SER A 360 10.70 -12.15 4.11
C SER A 360 9.67 -12.85 3.23
N LEU A 361 10.00 -13.99 2.62
CA LEU A 361 9.08 -14.79 1.82
C LEU A 361 7.92 -15.36 2.66
N GLN A 362 8.19 -15.77 3.91
CA GLN A 362 7.14 -16.22 4.82
C GLN A 362 6.16 -15.10 5.17
N LEU A 363 6.66 -13.89 5.46
CA LEU A 363 5.83 -12.71 5.71
C LEU A 363 5.02 -12.31 4.47
N ALA A 364 5.64 -12.34 3.29
CA ALA A 364 4.96 -12.12 2.02
C ALA A 364 3.77 -13.08 1.83
N ASN A 365 4.01 -14.37 2.01
CA ASN A 365 2.96 -15.39 1.85
C ASN A 365 1.86 -15.26 2.92
N LYS A 366 2.23 -14.94 4.16
CA LYS A 366 1.29 -14.79 5.28
C LYS A 366 0.34 -13.61 5.11
N TYR A 367 0.87 -12.45 4.70
CA TYR A 367 0.12 -11.19 4.71
C TYR A 367 -0.32 -10.73 3.31
N TYR A 368 0.40 -11.12 2.25
CA TYR A 368 0.26 -10.53 0.92
C TYR A 368 0.01 -11.56 -0.19
N ASN A 369 -0.31 -12.81 0.16
CA ASN A 369 -0.74 -13.80 -0.83
C ASN A 369 -2.16 -13.47 -1.29
N PRO A 370 -2.38 -13.11 -2.58
CA PRO A 370 -3.67 -12.65 -3.07
C PRO A 370 -4.80 -13.66 -2.85
N ASN A 371 -4.54 -14.94 -3.10
CA ASN A 371 -5.56 -16.00 -2.95
C ASN A 371 -6.04 -16.11 -1.50
N ASN A 372 -5.10 -16.08 -0.54
CA ASN A 372 -5.41 -16.20 0.88
C ASN A 372 -6.13 -14.95 1.40
N VAL A 373 -5.69 -13.76 0.99
CA VAL A 373 -6.30 -12.49 1.40
C VAL A 373 -7.72 -12.37 0.87
N ILE A 374 -7.92 -12.61 -0.43
CA ILE A 374 -9.22 -12.50 -1.09
C ILE A 374 -10.21 -13.51 -0.51
N LYS A 375 -9.80 -14.78 -0.42
CA LYS A 375 -10.64 -15.83 0.14
C LYS A 375 -11.11 -15.49 1.55
N ARG A 376 -10.17 -15.17 2.45
CA ARG A 376 -10.49 -14.81 3.83
C ARG A 376 -11.43 -13.60 3.90
N LEU A 377 -11.14 -12.55 3.13
CA LEU A 377 -11.93 -11.32 3.10
C LEU A 377 -13.39 -11.61 2.75
N VAL A 378 -13.63 -12.29 1.64
CA VAL A 378 -15.00 -12.55 1.16
C VAL A 378 -15.72 -13.52 2.08
N ASP A 379 -15.06 -14.61 2.52
CA ASP A 379 -15.66 -15.60 3.43
C ASP A 379 -16.07 -14.97 4.78
N ASP A 380 -15.25 -14.06 5.33
CA ASP A 380 -15.55 -13.37 6.59
C ASP A 380 -16.73 -12.40 6.42
N MET A 381 -16.76 -11.61 5.34
CA MET A 381 -17.86 -10.68 5.05
C MET A 381 -19.20 -11.42 4.86
N VAL A 382 -19.20 -12.51 4.11
CA VAL A 382 -20.41 -13.34 3.89
C VAL A 382 -20.91 -13.96 5.19
N ARG A 383 -20.01 -14.46 6.02
CA ARG A 383 -20.35 -15.04 7.33
C ARG A 383 -20.93 -14.01 8.28
N GLU A 384 -20.38 -12.81 8.32
CA GLU A 384 -20.86 -11.71 9.15
C GLU A 384 -22.24 -11.23 8.72
N ASN A 385 -22.44 -11.03 7.41
CA ASN A 385 -23.74 -10.62 6.87
C ASN A 385 -24.84 -11.64 7.17
N SER A 386 -24.56 -12.93 7.04
CA SER A 386 -25.50 -14.00 7.37
C SER A 386 -25.90 -14.05 8.86
N ARG A 387 -25.03 -13.58 9.77
CA ARG A 387 -25.35 -13.45 11.20
C ARG A 387 -26.25 -12.25 11.48
N ILE A 388 -26.05 -11.13 10.80
CA ILE A 388 -26.90 -9.93 10.90
C ILE A 388 -28.33 -10.27 10.44
N GLU A 389 -28.51 -10.96 9.32
CA GLU A 389 -29.82 -11.41 8.84
C GLU A 389 -30.54 -12.28 9.86
N LYS A 390 -29.84 -13.24 10.50
CA LYS A 390 -30.42 -14.15 11.51
C LYS A 390 -30.78 -13.46 12.83
N SER A 391 -30.09 -12.40 13.22
CA SER A 391 -30.35 -11.66 14.46
C SER A 391 -31.51 -10.70 14.34
N GLY A 392 -32.11 -10.51 13.18
CA GLY A 392 -33.23 -9.59 12.95
C GLY A 392 -32.91 -8.11 13.17
N HIS A 393 -31.65 -7.78 13.38
CA HIS A 393 -31.17 -6.40 13.52
C HIS A 393 -31.21 -5.70 12.15
N LYS A 394 -32.27 -4.89 11.95
CA LYS A 394 -32.21 -3.85 10.89
C LYS A 394 -31.06 -2.93 11.21
N CYS A 395 -30.27 -2.56 10.20
CA CYS A 395 -29.22 -1.54 10.34
C CYS A 395 -29.77 -0.33 11.13
N PRO A 396 -29.12 0.08 12.23
CA PRO A 396 -29.57 1.19 13.08
C PRO A 396 -29.54 2.54 12.34
#